data_48993d4bfd196eb1aef91935cb543559
#
_entry.id   48993d4bfd196eb1aef91935cb543559
#
_cell.length_a   1.000
_cell.length_b   1.000
_cell.length_c   1.000
_cell.angle_alpha   90.00
_cell.angle_beta   90.00
_cell.angle_gamma   90.00
#
_symmetry.space_group_name_H-M   'P 1'
#
loop_
_entity.id
_entity.type
_entity.pdbx_description
1 polymer ?
#
loop_
_entity_poly.entity_id
_entity_poly.type
_entity_poly.pdbx_seq_one_letter_code
_entity_poly.pdbx_strand_id
1 'polypeptide(L)' 'MECDTVVHLRNGSYGLIEIKLGGEKLIEDGAKTLMALSNIIDNSRMKAPAFCMVLTGVGDFAYKRTDGVYVVPIGCLKP' A
#
# COMPACT_ATOMS: atom_id res chain seq x y z
N MET A 1 -14.65 -3.80 0.71
CA MET A 1 -13.20 -4.06 0.76
C MET A 1 -12.54 -3.08 1.69
N GLU A 2 -11.68 -3.54 2.51
CA GLU A 2 -11.05 -2.72 3.55
C GLU A 2 -9.56 -2.61 3.33
N CYS A 3 -9.03 -1.46 3.69
CA CYS A 3 -7.61 -1.19 3.75
C CYS A 3 -7.24 -0.98 5.21
N ASP A 4 -6.09 -1.47 5.66
CA ASP A 4 -5.69 -1.35 7.07
C ASP A 4 -5.56 0.10 7.52
N THR A 5 -5.03 0.96 6.67
CA THR A 5 -4.80 2.34 7.02
C THR A 5 -4.93 3.24 5.80
N VAL A 6 -5.54 4.39 6.01
CA VAL A 6 -5.56 5.47 5.03
C VAL A 6 -4.79 6.65 5.62
N VAL A 7 -3.77 7.11 4.89
CA VAL A 7 -2.95 8.25 5.33
C VAL A 7 -3.37 9.49 4.55
N HIS A 8 -3.76 10.54 5.25
CA HIS A 8 -4.11 11.82 4.62
C HIS A 8 -2.89 12.71 4.52
N LEU A 9 -2.70 13.29 3.36
CA LEU A 9 -1.57 14.18 3.07
C LEU A 9 -2.01 15.64 3.15
N ARG A 10 -1.04 16.54 3.36
CA ARG A 10 -1.33 17.97 3.53
C ARG A 10 -1.98 18.61 2.33
N ASN A 11 -1.71 18.09 1.12
CA ASN A 11 -2.26 18.65 -0.11
C ASN A 11 -3.67 18.17 -0.43
N GLY A 12 -4.34 17.49 0.50
CA GLY A 12 -5.68 16.94 0.29
C GLY A 12 -5.70 15.57 -0.35
N SER A 13 -4.54 15.02 -0.69
CA SER A 13 -4.38 13.67 -1.22
C SER A 13 -4.38 12.65 -0.09
N TYR A 14 -4.28 11.37 -0.44
CA TYR A 14 -4.21 10.29 0.55
C TYR A 14 -3.44 9.11 0.00
N GLY A 15 -2.96 8.26 0.88
CA GLY A 15 -2.31 7.00 0.52
C GLY A 15 -3.04 5.83 1.17
N LEU A 16 -2.99 4.67 0.52
CA LEU A 16 -3.56 3.43 1.03
C LEU A 16 -2.45 2.52 1.52
N ILE A 17 -2.57 2.02 2.74
CA ILE A 17 -1.55 1.17 3.35
C ILE A 17 -2.18 -0.13 3.83
N GLU A 18 -1.57 -1.24 3.45
CA GLU A 18 -1.93 -2.59 3.90
C GLU A 18 -0.77 -3.14 4.72
N ILE A 19 -1.04 -3.68 5.90
CA ILE A 19 0.00 -4.23 6.78
C ILE A 19 -0.01 -5.75 6.67
N LYS A 20 1.10 -6.31 6.19
CA LYS A 20 1.27 -7.77 6.04
C LYS A 20 2.62 -8.17 6.65
N LEU A 21 2.60 -8.79 7.78
CA LEU A 21 3.80 -9.11 8.54
C LEU A 21 4.48 -10.43 8.16
N GLY A 22 3.94 -11.13 7.17
CA GLY A 22 4.50 -12.39 6.68
C GLY A 22 5.40 -12.21 5.46
N GLY A 23 5.65 -13.32 4.75
CA GLY A 23 6.53 -13.35 3.59
C GLY A 23 5.88 -12.88 2.29
N GLU A 24 6.54 -13.22 1.18
CA GLU A 24 6.16 -12.71 -0.15
C GLU A 24 4.73 -12.97 -0.54
N LYS A 25 4.17 -14.10 -0.16
CA LYS A 25 2.77 -14.40 -0.48
C LYS A 25 1.82 -13.38 0.15
N LEU A 26 2.09 -12.97 1.38
CA LEU A 26 1.27 -11.97 2.06
C LEU A 26 1.47 -10.58 1.46
N ILE A 27 2.68 -10.26 0.99
CA ILE A 27 2.96 -9.03 0.28
C ILE A 27 2.12 -8.99 -1.01
N GLU A 28 2.12 -10.08 -1.76
CA GLU A 28 1.35 -10.18 -2.99
C GLU A 28 -0.15 -10.03 -2.71
N ASP A 29 -0.66 -10.68 -1.67
CA ASP A 29 -2.06 -10.56 -1.28
C ASP A 29 -2.41 -9.12 -0.90
N GLY A 30 -1.53 -8.44 -0.17
CA GLY A 30 -1.71 -7.03 0.18
C GLY A 30 -1.74 -6.13 -1.05
N ALA A 31 -0.83 -6.36 -2.00
CA ALA A 31 -0.79 -5.60 -3.24
C ALA A 31 -2.06 -5.81 -4.07
N LYS A 32 -2.55 -7.03 -4.15
CA LYS A 32 -3.80 -7.33 -4.85
C LYS A 32 -4.99 -6.62 -4.22
N THR A 33 -5.05 -6.60 -2.89
CA THR A 33 -6.10 -5.90 -2.16
C THR A 33 -6.07 -4.41 -2.49
N LEU A 34 -4.88 -3.80 -2.46
CA LEU A 34 -4.72 -2.38 -2.77
C LEU A 34 -5.09 -2.07 -4.22
N MET A 35 -4.70 -2.91 -5.16
CA MET A 35 -5.05 -2.71 -6.57
C MET A 35 -6.54 -2.83 -6.82
N ALA A 36 -7.20 -3.80 -6.17
CA ALA A 36 -8.64 -3.95 -6.28
C ALA A 36 -9.37 -2.73 -5.71
N LEU A 37 -8.91 -2.22 -4.58
CA LEU A 37 -9.49 -1.04 -3.97
C LEU A 37 -9.27 0.19 -4.85
N SER A 38 -8.08 0.35 -5.41
CA SER A 38 -7.76 1.44 -6.32
C SER A 38 -8.67 1.42 -7.54
N ASN A 39 -8.95 0.24 -8.10
CA ASN A 39 -9.87 0.11 -9.24
C ASN A 39 -11.29 0.53 -8.88
N ILE A 40 -11.76 0.19 -7.67
CA ILE A 40 -13.07 0.62 -7.20
C ILE A 40 -13.12 2.16 -7.10
N ILE A 41 -12.05 2.76 -6.59
CA ILE A 41 -11.96 4.22 -6.47
C ILE A 41 -11.93 4.87 -7.85
N ASP A 42 -11.17 4.31 -8.80
CA ASP A 42 -11.07 4.83 -10.17
C ASP A 42 -12.44 4.81 -10.88
N ASN A 43 -13.28 3.84 -10.56
CA ASN A 43 -14.63 3.72 -11.14
C ASN A 43 -15.66 4.56 -10.38
N SER A 44 -15.27 5.22 -9.31
CA SER A 44 -16.12 6.14 -8.57
C SER A 44 -15.71 7.57 -8.94
N ARG A 45 -16.35 8.56 -8.35
CA ARG A 45 -15.96 9.96 -8.56
C ARG A 45 -14.93 10.43 -7.54
N MET A 46 -14.40 9.51 -6.76
CA MET A 46 -13.38 9.84 -5.78
C MET A 46 -12.03 10.03 -6.46
N LYS A 47 -11.22 10.90 -5.88
CA LYS A 47 -9.86 11.13 -6.32
C LYS A 47 -9.01 9.87 -6.09
N ALA A 48 -8.16 9.51 -7.05
CA ALA A 48 -7.27 8.36 -6.91
C ALA A 48 -6.26 8.59 -5.78
N PRO A 49 -5.82 7.52 -5.10
CA PRO A 49 -4.81 7.66 -4.05
C PRO A 49 -3.47 8.10 -4.65
N ALA A 50 -2.69 8.86 -3.87
CA ALA A 50 -1.36 9.30 -4.27
C ALA A 50 -0.38 8.13 -4.32
N PHE A 51 -0.56 7.12 -3.46
CA PHE A 51 0.26 5.92 -3.45
C PHE A 51 -0.48 4.76 -2.80
N CYS A 52 -0.02 3.55 -3.11
CA CYS A 52 -0.43 2.32 -2.44
C CYS A 52 0.83 1.66 -1.88
N MET A 53 0.79 1.22 -0.63
CA MET A 53 1.95 0.67 0.06
C MET A 53 1.59 -0.55 0.87
N VAL A 54 2.45 -1.57 0.85
CA VAL A 54 2.39 -2.70 1.76
C VAL A 54 3.52 -2.55 2.78
N LEU A 55 3.17 -2.45 4.06
CA LEU A 55 4.15 -2.54 5.14
C LEU A 55 4.35 -4.01 5.50
N THR A 56 5.57 -4.48 5.42
CA THR A 56 5.89 -5.89 5.67
C THR A 56 6.87 -6.04 6.81
N GLY A 57 6.84 -7.20 7.47
CA GLY A 57 7.82 -7.54 8.52
C GLY A 57 9.09 -8.18 7.98
N VAL A 58 9.20 -8.41 6.68
CA VAL A 58 10.35 -9.10 6.08
C VAL A 58 11.03 -8.20 5.06
N GLY A 59 12.31 -8.45 4.82
CA GLY A 59 13.10 -7.74 3.83
C GLY A 59 13.97 -6.66 4.43
N ASP A 60 14.99 -6.25 3.67
CA ASP A 60 15.98 -5.26 4.10
C ASP A 60 15.83 -3.92 3.37
N PHE A 61 15.13 -3.90 2.25
CA PHE A 61 15.04 -2.73 1.39
C PHE A 61 13.61 -2.47 0.97
N ALA A 62 13.24 -1.19 0.88
CA ALA A 62 12.00 -0.78 0.25
C ALA A 62 12.14 -0.87 -1.27
N TYR A 63 11.05 -1.22 -1.94
CA TYR A 63 11.04 -1.27 -3.39
C TYR A 63 9.63 -1.00 -3.93
N LYS A 64 9.56 -0.70 -5.23
CA LYS A 64 8.30 -0.51 -5.94
C LYS A 64 8.05 -1.72 -6.83
N ARG A 65 6.88 -2.34 -6.68
CA ARG A 65 6.48 -3.47 -7.52
C ARG A 65 6.15 -2.99 -8.94
N THR A 66 6.13 -3.94 -9.87
CA THR A 66 5.77 -3.65 -11.26
C THR A 66 4.34 -3.13 -11.40
N ASP A 67 3.46 -3.47 -10.46
CA ASP A 67 2.09 -2.96 -10.44
C ASP A 67 1.95 -1.57 -9.81
N GLY A 68 3.06 -0.97 -9.41
CA GLY A 68 3.07 0.38 -8.84
C GLY A 68 2.92 0.44 -7.33
N VAL A 69 2.70 -0.69 -6.67
CA VAL A 69 2.57 -0.74 -5.21
C VAL A 69 3.95 -0.72 -4.57
N TYR A 70 4.15 0.16 -3.59
CA TYR A 70 5.40 0.19 -2.81
C TYR A 70 5.37 -0.88 -1.74
N VAL A 71 6.51 -1.51 -1.51
CA VAL A 71 6.70 -2.48 -0.41
C VAL A 71 7.79 -1.93 0.50
N VAL A 72 7.43 -1.71 1.76
CA VAL A 72 8.34 -1.10 2.73
C VAL A 72 8.45 -1.99 3.96
N PRO A 73 9.62 -2.58 4.23
CA PRO A 73 9.83 -3.32 5.47
C PRO A 73 9.74 -2.39 6.68
N ILE A 74 9.10 -2.84 7.74
CA ILE A 74 8.94 -2.03 8.95
C ILE A 74 10.29 -1.60 9.50
N GLY A 75 11.32 -2.45 9.38
CA GLY A 75 12.67 -2.11 9.83
C GLY A 75 13.27 -0.88 9.14
N CYS A 76 12.81 -0.54 7.93
CA CYS A 76 13.25 0.66 7.21
C CYS A 76 12.66 1.95 7.78
N LEU A 77 11.68 1.86 8.67
CA LEU A 77 11.04 3.02 9.29
C LEU A 77 11.71 3.47 10.57
N LYS A 78 12.77 2.81 10.98
CA LYS A 78 13.51 3.20 12.19
C LYS A 78 14.28 4.49 11.93
N PRO A 79 14.31 5.37 12.91
CA PRO A 79 15.10 6.60 12.80
C PRO A 79 16.60 6.31 12.72
#